data_0fc7ce3cac46e7619bd557778b097bc0
#
_entry.id   0fc7ce3cac46e7619bd557778b097bc0
#
_cell.length_a   1.000
_cell.length_b   1.000
_cell.length_c   1.000
_cell.angle_alpha   90.00
_cell.angle_beta   90.00
_cell.angle_gamma   90.00
#
_symmetry.space_group_name_H-M   'P 1'
#
loop_
_entity.id
_entity.type
_entity.pdbx_description
1 polymer ?
#
loop_
_entity_poly.entity_id
_entity_poly.type
_entity_poly.pdbx_seq_one_letter_code
_entity_poly.pdbx_strand_id
1 'polypeptide(L)'
;MSSEEISSAERLHTVTMIISGVLILLALLLFIIVQIGIKRLIVRPLQRAVELCEHIAKGDLTSQIESRGKNEIGRLYSAMHDMQGKLQTMVGTLSQSSTAVAASSRQIAGGSQDLASRTEQQAAALQQTAASMDEISSIVRQNADTAAQAERLTQDASRKAAHGKQESEQTSVLMRELEASSQKVNEIIQVIDSIAFQTNILALNASVEAARAGEHGRGFAVVASEVRSLATKTSNSSKEIRTMIEDIASRIAQGADQALKNGESMDDINQAIVRVNDMMQELALAAKEQESGISQISTAIAEMDSATQENVSLVEETSTASASLQDEASRLADLVAAFRLNGTSRHAALAQPASAPAQRLHAPSPSKSMTQRPTAEPEWEEF
;
A
#
# COMPACT_ATOMS: atom_id res chain seq x y z
N MET A 1 -125.36 30.77 -67.28
CA MET A 1 -123.93 30.63 -67.16
C MET A 1 -123.42 30.19 -68.55
N SER A 2 -122.62 31.02 -69.16
CA SER A 2 -122.14 30.84 -70.55
C SER A 2 -120.99 29.82 -70.64
N SER A 3 -120.89 29.06 -71.71
CA SER A 3 -119.86 28.06 -71.94
C SER A 3 -118.43 28.55 -71.83
N GLU A 4 -118.24 29.90 -71.90
CA GLU A 4 -116.91 30.54 -71.72
C GLU A 4 -116.44 30.60 -70.23
N GLU A 5 -117.38 30.77 -69.28
CA GLU A 5 -117.02 30.76 -67.84
C GLU A 5 -116.57 29.36 -67.30
N ILE A 6 -117.13 28.29 -67.82
CA ILE A 6 -116.80 26.92 -67.51
C ILE A 6 -115.42 26.55 -68.04
N SER A 7 -115.10 26.96 -69.29
CA SER A 7 -113.81 26.69 -69.94
C SER A 7 -112.62 27.48 -69.30
N SER A 8 -112.90 28.69 -68.76
CA SER A 8 -111.91 29.51 -68.06
C SER A 8 -111.66 28.96 -66.68
N ALA A 9 -112.69 28.41 -65.95
CA ALA A 9 -112.52 27.77 -64.64
C ALA A 9 -111.73 26.43 -64.75
N GLU A 10 -111.99 25.64 -65.85
CA GLU A 10 -111.18 24.39 -66.09
C GLU A 10 -109.70 24.68 -66.41
N ARG A 11 -109.50 25.77 -67.24
CA ARG A 11 -108.07 26.17 -67.49
C ARG A 11 -107.42 26.70 -66.27
N LEU A 12 -108.09 27.46 -65.41
CA LEU A 12 -107.52 27.96 -64.16
C LEU A 12 -107.18 26.77 -63.22
N HIS A 13 -108.10 25.76 -63.10
CA HIS A 13 -107.87 24.60 -62.32
C HIS A 13 -106.69 23.70 -62.83
N THR A 14 -106.58 23.56 -64.16
CA THR A 14 -105.45 22.80 -64.79
C THR A 14 -104.12 23.56 -64.63
N VAL A 15 -104.09 24.90 -64.78
CA VAL A 15 -102.88 25.72 -64.52
C VAL A 15 -102.51 25.65 -63.05
N THR A 16 -103.49 25.71 -62.12
CA THR A 16 -103.20 25.64 -60.68
C THR A 16 -102.67 24.21 -60.28
N MET A 17 -103.16 23.17 -60.90
CA MET A 17 -102.67 21.80 -60.68
C MET A 17 -101.22 21.65 -61.22
N ILE A 18 -100.92 22.16 -62.40
CA ILE A 18 -99.56 22.16 -62.96
C ILE A 18 -98.59 22.95 -62.12
N ILE A 19 -98.97 24.16 -61.67
CA ILE A 19 -98.16 25.01 -60.79
C ILE A 19 -97.89 24.26 -59.44
N SER A 20 -98.95 23.69 -58.86
CA SER A 20 -98.83 22.90 -57.58
C SER A 20 -97.93 21.66 -57.78
N GLY A 21 -98.01 20.94 -58.89
CA GLY A 21 -97.15 19.82 -59.23
C GLY A 21 -95.69 20.23 -59.42
N VAL A 22 -95.45 21.35 -60.10
CA VAL A 22 -94.07 21.89 -60.24
C VAL A 22 -93.52 22.35 -58.92
N LEU A 23 -94.29 23.01 -58.05
CA LEU A 23 -93.85 23.40 -56.70
C LEU A 23 -93.50 22.22 -55.84
N ILE A 24 -94.29 21.12 -55.84
CA ILE A 24 -93.98 19.88 -55.15
C ILE A 24 -92.72 19.24 -55.66
N LEU A 25 -92.52 19.20 -56.98
CA LEU A 25 -91.29 18.66 -57.57
C LEU A 25 -90.08 19.51 -57.23
N LEU A 26 -90.16 20.82 -57.24
CA LEU A 26 -89.11 21.74 -56.76
C LEU A 26 -88.76 21.54 -55.25
N ALA A 27 -89.79 21.40 -54.40
CA ALA A 27 -89.62 21.13 -52.98
C ALA A 27 -88.92 19.77 -52.72
N LEU A 28 -89.33 18.74 -53.48
CA LEU A 28 -88.67 17.42 -53.41
C LEU A 28 -87.28 17.47 -53.90
N LEU A 29 -86.96 18.17 -55.00
CA LEU A 29 -85.62 18.37 -55.52
C LEU A 29 -84.74 19.11 -54.48
N LEU A 30 -85.28 20.21 -53.93
CA LEU A 30 -84.59 20.98 -52.85
C LEU A 30 -84.33 20.11 -51.62
N PHE A 31 -85.32 19.29 -51.21
CA PHE A 31 -85.17 18.36 -50.11
C PHE A 31 -84.07 17.32 -50.33
N ILE A 32 -84.00 16.78 -51.58
CA ILE A 32 -82.92 15.84 -51.99
C ILE A 32 -81.57 16.51 -51.96
N ILE A 33 -81.48 17.74 -52.51
CA ILE A 33 -80.23 18.54 -52.52
C ILE A 33 -79.77 18.81 -51.08
N VAL A 34 -80.65 19.22 -50.19
CA VAL A 34 -80.34 19.47 -48.76
C VAL A 34 -79.91 18.16 -48.08
N GLN A 35 -80.62 17.07 -48.30
CA GLN A 35 -80.28 15.76 -47.73
C GLN A 35 -78.89 15.31 -48.21
N ILE A 36 -78.54 15.42 -49.47
CA ILE A 36 -77.24 15.09 -50.01
C ILE A 36 -76.19 16.05 -49.51
N GLY A 37 -76.54 17.34 -49.37
CA GLY A 37 -75.64 18.34 -48.77
C GLY A 37 -75.26 18.04 -47.32
N ILE A 38 -76.28 17.78 -46.46
CA ILE A 38 -76.06 17.40 -45.04
C ILE A 38 -75.24 16.12 -44.98
N LYS A 39 -75.59 15.10 -45.76
CA LYS A 39 -74.87 13.83 -45.79
C LYS A 39 -73.42 13.96 -46.19
N ARG A 40 -73.11 14.81 -47.20
CA ARG A 40 -71.77 15.01 -47.73
C ARG A 40 -70.94 16.01 -46.93
N LEU A 41 -71.53 17.07 -46.37
CA LEU A 41 -70.82 18.19 -45.75
C LEU A 41 -70.73 18.03 -44.22
N ILE A 42 -71.65 17.24 -43.61
CA ILE A 42 -71.66 17.06 -42.10
C ILE A 42 -71.52 15.61 -41.73
N VAL A 43 -72.40 14.71 -42.14
CA VAL A 43 -72.43 13.35 -41.61
C VAL A 43 -71.18 12.54 -41.97
N ARG A 44 -70.76 12.55 -43.23
CA ARG A 44 -69.56 11.82 -43.67
C ARG A 44 -68.26 12.30 -43.02
N PRO A 45 -67.99 13.63 -42.90
CA PRO A 45 -66.82 14.11 -42.16
C PRO A 45 -66.85 13.73 -40.68
N LEU A 46 -68.00 13.81 -40.04
CA LEU A 46 -68.10 13.38 -38.63
C LEU A 46 -67.87 11.88 -38.49
N GLN A 47 -68.41 11.05 -39.36
CA GLN A 47 -68.12 9.60 -39.32
C GLN A 47 -66.60 9.31 -39.48
N ARG A 48 -65.93 9.99 -40.40
CA ARG A 48 -64.49 9.89 -40.59
C ARG A 48 -63.71 10.39 -39.37
N ALA A 49 -64.18 11.47 -38.72
CA ALA A 49 -63.52 11.92 -37.45
C ALA A 49 -63.64 10.87 -36.35
N VAL A 50 -64.78 10.19 -36.24
CA VAL A 50 -64.97 9.07 -35.32
C VAL A 50 -63.99 7.91 -35.64
N GLU A 51 -63.92 7.50 -36.91
CA GLU A 51 -62.99 6.47 -37.39
C GLU A 51 -61.52 6.82 -37.04
N LEU A 52 -61.12 8.08 -37.28
CA LEU A 52 -59.77 8.56 -36.92
C LEU A 52 -59.51 8.53 -35.43
N CYS A 53 -60.48 8.93 -34.58
CA CYS A 53 -60.37 8.82 -33.13
C CYS A 53 -60.25 7.36 -32.67
N GLU A 54 -60.98 6.42 -33.30
CA GLU A 54 -60.85 4.99 -33.02
C GLU A 54 -59.48 4.43 -33.40
N HIS A 55 -58.91 4.89 -34.54
CA HIS A 55 -57.51 4.54 -34.90
C HIS A 55 -56.51 5.06 -33.88
N ILE A 56 -56.65 6.31 -33.45
CA ILE A 56 -55.79 6.89 -32.39
C ILE A 56 -55.92 6.10 -31.10
N ALA A 57 -57.18 5.76 -30.70
CA ALA A 57 -57.45 4.97 -29.47
C ALA A 57 -56.83 3.55 -29.52
N LYS A 58 -56.71 2.97 -30.70
CA LYS A 58 -56.04 1.69 -30.95
C LYS A 58 -54.54 1.80 -31.10
N GLY A 59 -53.99 2.99 -30.87
CA GLY A 59 -52.53 3.25 -30.96
C GLY A 59 -52.03 3.54 -32.38
N ASP A 60 -52.92 3.61 -33.40
CA ASP A 60 -52.52 3.92 -34.78
C ASP A 60 -52.47 5.45 -34.99
N LEU A 61 -51.25 6.00 -34.87
CA LEU A 61 -50.97 7.42 -35.07
C LEU A 61 -50.49 7.70 -36.53
N THR A 62 -50.59 6.72 -37.47
CA THR A 62 -50.09 6.87 -38.83
C THR A 62 -51.12 7.49 -39.77
N SER A 63 -52.40 7.54 -39.39
CA SER A 63 -53.47 8.04 -40.20
C SER A 63 -53.28 9.51 -40.58
N GLN A 64 -53.38 9.88 -41.86
CA GLN A 64 -53.29 11.27 -42.30
C GLN A 64 -54.57 12.01 -41.99
N ILE A 65 -54.50 13.07 -41.19
CA ILE A 65 -55.61 13.97 -40.88
C ILE A 65 -55.49 15.21 -41.78
N GLU A 66 -56.25 15.20 -42.85
CA GLU A 66 -56.29 16.34 -43.83
C GLU A 66 -57.01 17.53 -43.21
N SER A 67 -56.43 18.73 -43.34
CA SER A 67 -57.10 19.99 -42.95
C SER A 67 -58.25 20.29 -43.93
N ARG A 68 -59.47 20.43 -43.39
CA ARG A 68 -60.70 20.64 -44.21
C ARG A 68 -61.36 21.98 -43.88
N GLY A 69 -61.05 22.98 -44.66
CA GLY A 69 -61.75 24.27 -44.64
C GLY A 69 -61.60 25.03 -43.31
N LYS A 70 -62.29 26.19 -43.19
CA LYS A 70 -62.24 27.05 -42.00
C LYS A 70 -63.50 26.99 -41.14
N ASN A 71 -64.46 26.09 -41.50
CA ASN A 71 -65.70 25.87 -40.72
C ASN A 71 -65.46 25.02 -39.48
N GLU A 72 -66.53 24.77 -38.73
CA GLU A 72 -66.47 23.97 -37.43
C GLU A 72 -65.90 22.59 -37.66
N ILE A 73 -66.20 21.94 -38.77
CA ILE A 73 -65.63 20.64 -39.13
C ILE A 73 -64.12 20.75 -39.40
N GLY A 74 -63.69 21.82 -40.14
CA GLY A 74 -62.28 22.09 -40.37
C GLY A 74 -61.49 22.34 -39.04
N ARG A 75 -62.08 23.07 -38.10
CA ARG A 75 -61.49 23.28 -36.75
C ARG A 75 -61.36 21.98 -35.98
N LEU A 76 -62.37 21.07 -36.08
CA LEU A 76 -62.31 19.74 -35.44
C LEU A 76 -61.12 18.94 -35.98
N TYR A 77 -60.94 18.87 -37.31
CA TYR A 77 -59.86 18.18 -37.98
C TYR A 77 -58.48 18.76 -37.62
N SER A 78 -58.39 20.10 -37.56
CA SER A 78 -57.14 20.75 -37.10
C SER A 78 -56.79 20.39 -35.64
N ALA A 79 -57.76 20.42 -34.73
CA ALA A 79 -57.56 20.03 -33.34
C ALA A 79 -57.14 18.55 -33.19
N MET A 80 -57.75 17.67 -33.98
CA MET A 80 -57.37 16.25 -34.05
C MET A 80 -55.97 16.05 -34.61
N HIS A 81 -55.57 16.80 -35.62
CA HIS A 81 -54.20 16.79 -36.19
C HIS A 81 -53.18 17.23 -35.14
N ASP A 82 -53.45 18.34 -34.43
CA ASP A 82 -52.58 18.85 -33.39
C ASP A 82 -52.46 17.87 -32.22
N MET A 83 -53.55 17.23 -31.81
CA MET A 83 -53.59 16.17 -30.83
C MET A 83 -52.73 14.98 -31.25
N GLN A 84 -52.90 14.46 -32.47
CA GLN A 84 -52.15 13.38 -33.03
C GLN A 84 -50.63 13.71 -33.08
N GLY A 85 -50.25 14.92 -33.48
CA GLY A 85 -48.87 15.38 -33.55
C GLY A 85 -48.22 15.43 -32.17
N LYS A 86 -48.94 15.91 -31.15
CA LYS A 86 -48.48 15.90 -29.76
C LYS A 86 -48.29 14.46 -29.22
N LEU A 87 -49.23 13.56 -29.51
CA LEU A 87 -49.13 12.17 -29.13
C LEU A 87 -47.92 11.47 -29.79
N GLN A 88 -47.71 11.70 -31.10
CA GLN A 88 -46.55 11.18 -31.84
C GLN A 88 -45.24 11.67 -31.22
N THR A 89 -45.12 12.96 -30.88
CA THR A 89 -43.93 13.52 -30.24
C THR A 89 -43.72 12.91 -28.85
N MET A 90 -44.78 12.80 -28.04
CA MET A 90 -44.69 12.23 -26.69
C MET A 90 -44.25 10.77 -26.73
N VAL A 91 -44.87 9.96 -27.60
CA VAL A 91 -44.52 8.53 -27.77
C VAL A 91 -43.09 8.37 -28.30
N GLY A 92 -42.68 9.20 -29.27
CA GLY A 92 -41.31 9.20 -29.80
C GLY A 92 -40.27 9.56 -28.72
N THR A 93 -40.52 10.61 -27.94
CA THR A 93 -39.64 11.01 -26.83
C THR A 93 -39.57 9.92 -25.76
N LEU A 94 -40.70 9.31 -25.40
CA LEU A 94 -40.73 8.23 -24.42
C LEU A 94 -39.95 6.98 -24.87
N SER A 95 -40.09 6.60 -26.17
CA SER A 95 -39.31 5.51 -26.78
C SER A 95 -37.80 5.77 -26.70
N GLN A 96 -37.39 7.00 -27.07
CA GLN A 96 -36.00 7.39 -27.03
C GLN A 96 -35.45 7.39 -25.58
N SER A 97 -36.23 7.92 -24.65
CA SER A 97 -35.85 7.95 -23.21
C SER A 97 -35.72 6.54 -22.63
N SER A 98 -36.69 5.64 -22.92
CA SER A 98 -36.61 4.25 -22.48
C SER A 98 -35.37 3.54 -23.01
N THR A 99 -35.04 3.74 -24.29
CA THR A 99 -33.82 3.17 -24.90
C THR A 99 -32.55 3.72 -24.22
N ALA A 100 -32.52 5.03 -23.93
CA ALA A 100 -31.40 5.68 -23.24
C ALA A 100 -31.23 5.14 -21.79
N VAL A 101 -32.33 4.98 -21.03
CA VAL A 101 -32.33 4.41 -19.70
C VAL A 101 -31.81 2.97 -19.72
N ALA A 102 -32.32 2.14 -20.65
CA ALA A 102 -31.85 0.76 -20.78
C ALA A 102 -30.35 0.66 -21.12
N ALA A 103 -29.83 1.56 -21.95
CA ALA A 103 -28.41 1.63 -22.29
C ALA A 103 -27.57 2.05 -21.07
N SER A 104 -27.99 3.08 -20.34
CA SER A 104 -27.32 3.56 -19.12
C SER A 104 -27.32 2.51 -18.03
N SER A 105 -28.44 1.80 -17.83
CA SER A 105 -28.52 0.72 -16.83
C SER A 105 -27.57 -0.44 -17.14
N ARG A 106 -27.41 -0.83 -18.42
CA ARG A 106 -26.41 -1.82 -18.81
C ARG A 106 -24.98 -1.35 -18.54
N GLN A 107 -24.70 -0.07 -18.80
CA GLN A 107 -23.39 0.50 -18.51
C GLN A 107 -23.08 0.51 -17.01
N ILE A 108 -24.06 0.86 -16.18
CA ILE A 108 -23.94 0.82 -14.72
C ILE A 108 -23.70 -0.61 -14.25
N ALA A 109 -24.46 -1.60 -14.75
CA ALA A 109 -24.27 -3.01 -14.42
C ALA A 109 -22.86 -3.51 -14.79
N GLY A 110 -22.35 -3.12 -15.97
CA GLY A 110 -20.98 -3.43 -16.38
C GLY A 110 -19.92 -2.77 -15.48
N GLY A 111 -20.13 -1.51 -15.10
CA GLY A 111 -19.26 -0.82 -14.14
C GLY A 111 -19.29 -1.44 -12.73
N SER A 112 -20.46 -1.92 -12.28
CA SER A 112 -20.61 -2.63 -11.01
C SER A 112 -19.84 -3.96 -11.04
N GLN A 113 -19.85 -4.70 -12.14
CA GLN A 113 -19.08 -5.93 -12.30
C GLN A 113 -17.57 -5.69 -12.25
N ASP A 114 -17.08 -4.61 -12.87
CA ASP A 114 -15.67 -4.20 -12.79
C ASP A 114 -15.30 -3.83 -11.34
N LEU A 115 -16.17 -3.05 -10.68
CA LEU A 115 -15.99 -2.68 -9.28
C LEU A 115 -15.95 -3.91 -8.36
N ALA A 116 -16.81 -4.93 -8.61
CA ALA A 116 -16.78 -6.19 -7.87
C ALA A 116 -15.41 -6.86 -7.96
N SER A 117 -14.89 -7.02 -9.17
CA SER A 117 -13.58 -7.65 -9.40
C SER A 117 -12.44 -6.87 -8.71
N ARG A 118 -12.47 -5.55 -8.77
CA ARG A 118 -11.48 -4.72 -8.08
C ARG A 118 -11.60 -4.80 -6.56
N THR A 119 -12.82 -4.91 -6.04
CA THR A 119 -13.09 -5.07 -4.60
C THR A 119 -12.56 -6.41 -4.09
N GLU A 120 -12.74 -7.50 -4.84
CA GLU A 120 -12.15 -8.81 -4.52
C GLU A 120 -10.62 -8.76 -4.52
N GLN A 121 -10.01 -8.13 -5.52
CA GLN A 121 -8.55 -7.93 -5.56
C GLN A 121 -8.06 -7.10 -4.37
N GLN A 122 -8.79 -6.06 -3.99
CA GLN A 122 -8.47 -5.24 -2.84
C GLN A 122 -8.56 -6.04 -1.54
N ALA A 123 -9.60 -6.87 -1.36
CA ALA A 123 -9.74 -7.76 -0.20
C ALA A 123 -8.54 -8.72 -0.07
N ALA A 124 -8.14 -9.36 -1.18
CA ALA A 124 -6.96 -10.23 -1.19
C ALA A 124 -5.66 -9.49 -0.83
N ALA A 125 -5.47 -8.27 -1.35
CA ALA A 125 -4.31 -7.44 -1.03
C ALA A 125 -4.30 -6.99 0.44
N LEU A 126 -5.47 -6.65 1.01
CA LEU A 126 -5.60 -6.33 2.44
C LEU A 126 -5.26 -7.52 3.33
N GLN A 127 -5.73 -8.73 3.01
CA GLN A 127 -5.38 -9.94 3.75
C GLN A 127 -3.87 -10.20 3.74
N GLN A 128 -3.22 -10.06 2.58
CA GLN A 128 -1.77 -10.20 2.48
C GLN A 128 -1.04 -9.13 3.29
N THR A 129 -1.52 -7.88 3.26
CA THR A 129 -0.94 -6.78 4.03
C THR A 129 -1.09 -7.02 5.52
N ALA A 130 -2.26 -7.49 5.98
CA ALA A 130 -2.50 -7.84 7.39
C ALA A 130 -1.54 -8.94 7.87
N ALA A 131 -1.37 -10.01 7.09
CA ALA A 131 -0.43 -11.09 7.40
C ALA A 131 1.03 -10.58 7.50
N SER A 132 1.43 -9.69 6.57
CA SER A 132 2.76 -9.06 6.61
C SER A 132 2.95 -8.16 7.82
N MET A 133 1.91 -7.45 8.26
CA MET A 133 1.95 -6.62 9.47
C MET A 133 2.07 -7.45 10.74
N ASP A 134 1.43 -8.62 10.80
CA ASP A 134 1.59 -9.56 11.92
C ASP A 134 3.03 -10.08 12.00
N GLU A 135 3.65 -10.41 10.85
CA GLU A 135 5.05 -10.82 10.80
C GLU A 135 5.99 -9.69 11.25
N ILE A 136 5.78 -8.46 10.76
CA ILE A 136 6.55 -7.28 11.17
C ILE A 136 6.39 -7.04 12.69
N SER A 137 5.17 -7.14 13.22
CA SER A 137 4.91 -7.02 14.67
C SER A 137 5.72 -8.03 15.49
N SER A 138 5.77 -9.27 15.03
CA SER A 138 6.58 -10.33 15.66
C SER A 138 8.07 -9.99 15.65
N ILE A 139 8.60 -9.51 14.51
CA ILE A 139 10.01 -9.11 14.36
C ILE A 139 10.34 -7.94 15.30
N VAL A 140 9.47 -6.94 15.39
CA VAL A 140 9.67 -5.76 16.25
C VAL A 140 9.71 -6.16 17.73
N ARG A 141 8.82 -7.07 18.17
CA ARG A 141 8.87 -7.63 19.54
C ARG A 141 10.17 -8.40 19.79
N GLN A 142 10.59 -9.21 18.82
CA GLN A 142 11.86 -9.93 18.91
C GLN A 142 13.05 -8.97 19.01
N ASN A 143 13.03 -7.84 18.29
CA ASN A 143 14.07 -6.80 18.38
C ASN A 143 14.12 -6.18 19.78
N ALA A 144 12.97 -5.87 20.39
CA ALA A 144 12.88 -5.36 21.73
C ALA A 144 13.45 -6.36 22.78
N ASP A 145 13.09 -7.64 22.66
CA ASP A 145 13.61 -8.70 23.52
C ASP A 145 15.12 -8.89 23.35
N THR A 146 15.60 -8.84 22.11
CA THR A 146 17.03 -8.94 21.79
C THR A 146 17.81 -7.77 22.39
N ALA A 147 17.29 -6.54 22.30
CA ALA A 147 17.88 -5.37 22.90
C ALA A 147 17.97 -5.50 24.44
N ALA A 148 16.90 -5.98 25.09
CA ALA A 148 16.87 -6.23 26.52
C ALA A 148 17.87 -7.34 26.97
N GLN A 149 18.05 -8.37 26.16
CA GLN A 149 19.07 -9.41 26.41
C GLN A 149 20.47 -8.85 26.23
N ALA A 150 20.73 -8.06 25.17
CA ALA A 150 22.01 -7.42 24.94
C ALA A 150 22.38 -6.45 26.09
N GLU A 151 21.41 -5.67 26.60
CA GLU A 151 21.61 -4.81 27.78
C GLU A 151 22.11 -5.59 28.99
N ARG A 152 21.54 -6.77 29.30
CA ARG A 152 22.01 -7.63 30.39
C ARG A 152 23.42 -8.11 30.16
N LEU A 153 23.75 -8.52 28.93
CA LEU A 153 25.10 -8.98 28.58
C LEU A 153 26.13 -7.85 28.66
N THR A 154 25.79 -6.64 28.28
CA THR A 154 26.67 -5.47 28.42
C THR A 154 26.92 -5.11 29.89
N GLN A 155 25.89 -5.18 30.73
CA GLN A 155 26.05 -4.99 32.19
C GLN A 155 26.99 -6.03 32.82
N ASP A 156 26.87 -7.31 32.40
CA ASP A 156 27.77 -8.36 32.85
C ASP A 156 29.21 -8.15 32.35
N ALA A 157 29.38 -7.75 31.10
CA ALA A 157 30.67 -7.43 30.50
C ALA A 157 31.34 -6.23 31.19
N SER A 158 30.59 -5.18 31.52
CA SER A 158 31.07 -4.00 32.26
C SER A 158 31.59 -4.41 33.65
N ARG A 159 30.84 -5.26 34.38
CA ARG A 159 31.29 -5.77 35.67
C ARG A 159 32.61 -6.57 35.57
N LYS A 160 32.74 -7.40 34.52
CA LYS A 160 33.97 -8.18 34.28
C LYS A 160 35.15 -7.28 33.91
N ALA A 161 34.94 -6.25 33.09
CA ALA A 161 35.98 -5.26 32.74
C ALA A 161 36.44 -4.49 33.97
N ALA A 162 35.50 -4.04 34.82
CA ALA A 162 35.85 -3.37 36.09
C ALA A 162 36.65 -4.27 37.02
N HIS A 163 36.26 -5.56 37.13
CA HIS A 163 37.01 -6.55 37.92
C HIS A 163 38.43 -6.79 37.37
N GLY A 164 38.58 -6.94 36.02
CA GLY A 164 39.86 -7.08 35.35
C GLY A 164 40.77 -5.86 35.55
N LYS A 165 40.22 -4.64 35.58
CA LYS A 165 40.96 -3.42 35.94
C LYS A 165 41.49 -3.51 37.37
N GLN A 166 40.66 -3.91 38.32
CA GLN A 166 41.04 -4.07 39.72
C GLN A 166 42.17 -5.12 39.92
N GLU A 167 42.06 -6.26 39.21
CA GLU A 167 43.12 -7.30 39.25
C GLU A 167 44.42 -6.78 38.63
N SER A 168 44.39 -5.99 37.58
CA SER A 168 45.56 -5.36 36.97
C SER A 168 46.23 -4.37 37.95
N GLU A 169 45.43 -3.55 38.63
CA GLU A 169 45.93 -2.63 39.66
C GLU A 169 46.62 -3.42 40.83
N GLN A 170 45.99 -4.49 41.30
CA GLN A 170 46.59 -5.34 42.34
C GLN A 170 47.90 -5.98 41.88
N THR A 171 47.96 -6.45 40.63
CA THR A 171 49.16 -7.01 40.03
C THR A 171 50.29 -5.96 39.98
N SER A 172 49.96 -4.70 39.59
CA SER A 172 50.94 -3.60 39.60
C SER A 172 51.49 -3.31 41.00
N VAL A 173 50.64 -3.38 42.05
CA VAL A 173 51.10 -3.22 43.45
C VAL A 173 52.03 -4.34 43.84
N LEU A 174 51.69 -5.61 43.56
CA LEU A 174 52.55 -6.76 43.85
C LEU A 174 53.90 -6.68 43.14
N MET A 175 53.94 -6.21 41.90
CA MET A 175 55.20 -5.99 41.15
C MET A 175 56.08 -4.92 41.81
N ARG A 176 55.53 -3.84 42.34
CA ARG A 176 56.27 -2.82 43.10
C ARG A 176 56.85 -3.37 44.41
N GLU A 177 56.09 -4.23 45.10
CA GLU A 177 56.59 -4.90 46.33
C GLU A 177 57.76 -5.87 46.03
N LEU A 178 57.68 -6.61 44.90
CA LEU A 178 58.76 -7.46 44.41
C LEU A 178 59.98 -6.62 44.02
N GLU A 179 59.81 -5.47 43.36
CA GLU A 179 60.90 -4.53 43.04
C GLU A 179 61.64 -4.09 44.31
N ALA A 180 60.87 -3.63 45.32
CA ALA A 180 61.49 -3.25 46.64
C ALA A 180 62.19 -4.42 47.31
N SER A 181 61.70 -5.62 47.15
CA SER A 181 62.37 -6.85 47.72
C SER A 181 63.67 -7.15 46.97
N SER A 182 63.65 -7.05 45.61
CA SER A 182 64.83 -7.22 44.75
C SER A 182 65.94 -6.17 45.09
N GLN A 183 65.54 -4.93 45.39
CA GLN A 183 66.44 -3.87 45.80
C GLN A 183 67.15 -4.29 47.15
N LYS A 184 66.40 -4.78 48.12
CA LYS A 184 66.99 -5.28 49.42
C LYS A 184 67.95 -6.39 49.17
N VAL A 185 67.65 -7.38 48.31
CA VAL A 185 68.54 -8.46 47.96
C VAL A 185 69.85 -7.91 47.38
N ASN A 186 69.75 -6.92 46.44
CA ASN A 186 70.92 -6.28 45.83
C ASN A 186 71.81 -5.57 46.93
N GLU A 187 71.22 -4.93 47.91
CA GLU A 187 71.93 -4.35 49.04
C GLU A 187 72.71 -5.44 49.86
N ILE A 188 72.06 -6.59 50.13
CA ILE A 188 72.72 -7.71 50.85
C ILE A 188 73.90 -8.26 50.04
N ILE A 189 73.75 -8.40 48.71
CA ILE A 189 74.83 -8.88 47.84
C ILE A 189 76.00 -7.86 47.82
N GLN A 190 75.73 -6.57 47.91
CA GLN A 190 76.79 -5.57 48.03
C GLN A 190 77.56 -5.72 49.31
N VAL A 191 76.87 -6.02 50.44
CA VAL A 191 77.53 -6.30 51.73
C VAL A 191 78.36 -7.56 51.64
N ILE A 192 77.87 -8.65 51.06
CA ILE A 192 78.60 -9.91 50.87
C ILE A 192 79.87 -9.66 50.01
N ASP A 193 79.78 -8.94 48.93
CA ASP A 193 80.97 -8.62 48.08
C ASP A 193 81.98 -7.76 48.86
N SER A 194 81.54 -6.83 49.67
CA SER A 194 82.40 -6.08 50.56
C SER A 194 83.09 -6.96 51.61
N ILE A 195 82.40 -7.91 52.25
CA ILE A 195 82.98 -8.89 53.16
C ILE A 195 83.99 -9.78 52.43
N ALA A 196 83.64 -10.25 51.22
CA ALA A 196 84.59 -11.06 50.42
C ALA A 196 85.85 -10.24 50.09
N PHE A 197 85.74 -8.98 49.75
CA PHE A 197 86.86 -8.15 49.51
C PHE A 197 87.72 -7.95 50.77
N GLN A 198 87.12 -7.63 51.92
CA GLN A 198 87.79 -7.51 53.15
C GLN A 198 88.53 -8.82 53.56
N THR A 199 87.86 -9.98 53.37
CA THR A 199 88.43 -11.26 53.59
C THR A 199 89.64 -11.54 52.66
N ASN A 200 89.54 -11.16 51.41
CA ASN A 200 90.67 -11.29 50.44
C ASN A 200 91.86 -10.45 50.88
N ILE A 201 91.64 -9.20 51.39
CA ILE A 201 92.75 -8.37 51.94
C ILE A 201 93.32 -8.95 53.21
N LEU A 202 92.50 -9.48 54.15
CA LEU A 202 92.95 -10.14 55.36
C LEU A 202 93.78 -11.39 55.04
N ALA A 203 93.38 -12.19 54.08
CA ALA A 203 94.08 -13.38 53.63
C ALA A 203 95.44 -13.00 52.94
N LEU A 204 95.43 -11.91 52.15
CA LEU A 204 96.63 -11.36 51.56
C LEU A 204 97.68 -10.98 52.64
N ASN A 205 97.23 -10.22 53.68
CA ASN A 205 98.07 -9.79 54.74
C ASN A 205 98.62 -11.02 55.55
N ALA A 206 97.75 -12.02 55.78
CA ALA A 206 98.18 -13.27 56.49
C ALA A 206 99.18 -14.05 55.59
N SER A 207 99.00 -14.08 54.26
CA SER A 207 99.98 -14.71 53.37
C SER A 207 101.34 -14.04 53.38
N VAL A 208 101.37 -12.72 53.47
CA VAL A 208 102.61 -11.91 53.54
C VAL A 208 103.32 -12.19 54.88
N GLU A 209 102.58 -12.22 56.01
CA GLU A 209 103.22 -12.45 57.33
C GLU A 209 103.70 -13.91 57.51
N ALA A 210 102.95 -14.86 56.85
CA ALA A 210 103.38 -16.28 56.83
C ALA A 210 104.69 -16.41 55.99
N ALA A 211 104.85 -15.70 54.92
CA ALA A 211 106.09 -15.67 54.12
C ALA A 211 107.26 -15.04 54.93
N ARG A 212 106.94 -14.05 55.78
CA ARG A 212 107.92 -13.37 56.64
C ARG A 212 108.43 -14.29 57.78
N ALA A 213 107.57 -15.23 58.21
CA ALA A 213 107.91 -16.19 59.27
C ALA A 213 108.79 -17.39 58.78
N GLY A 214 109.09 -17.44 57.48
CA GLY A 214 110.02 -18.44 56.90
C GLY A 214 109.50 -19.87 57.05
N GLU A 215 110.34 -20.84 57.41
CA GLU A 215 109.92 -22.25 57.50
C GLU A 215 108.83 -22.52 58.55
N HIS A 216 108.71 -21.67 59.60
CA HIS A 216 107.66 -21.78 60.64
C HIS A 216 106.28 -21.26 60.13
N GLY A 217 106.21 -20.54 59.03
CA GLY A 217 104.95 -20.00 58.46
C GLY A 217 104.32 -20.85 57.38
N ARG A 218 104.92 -21.91 56.89
CA ARG A 218 104.43 -22.69 55.69
C ARG A 218 103.01 -23.17 55.81
N GLY A 219 102.60 -23.70 56.97
CA GLY A 219 101.24 -24.17 57.22
C GLY A 219 100.19 -23.02 57.14
N PHE A 220 100.56 -21.87 57.74
CA PHE A 220 99.74 -20.67 57.71
C PHE A 220 99.63 -20.06 56.26
N ALA A 221 100.68 -20.15 55.45
CA ALA A 221 100.65 -19.66 54.05
C ALA A 221 99.68 -20.47 53.19
N VAL A 222 99.56 -21.79 53.39
CA VAL A 222 98.56 -22.64 52.68
C VAL A 222 97.16 -22.25 53.07
N VAL A 223 96.85 -22.09 54.35
CA VAL A 223 95.51 -21.69 54.87
C VAL A 223 95.18 -20.30 54.33
N ALA A 224 96.09 -19.31 54.37
CA ALA A 224 95.83 -17.97 53.85
C ALA A 224 95.59 -17.94 52.36
N SER A 225 96.28 -18.78 51.61
CA SER A 225 96.06 -18.94 50.16
C SER A 225 94.67 -19.54 49.89
N GLU A 226 94.22 -20.53 50.67
CA GLU A 226 92.90 -21.15 50.51
C GLU A 226 91.78 -20.16 50.88
N VAL A 227 91.94 -19.39 51.96
CA VAL A 227 90.98 -18.31 52.35
C VAL A 227 90.91 -17.24 51.28
N ARG A 228 92.03 -16.87 50.72
CA ARG A 228 92.07 -15.92 49.58
C ARG A 228 91.32 -16.43 48.35
N SER A 229 91.54 -17.70 47.98
CA SER A 229 90.83 -18.37 46.89
C SER A 229 89.31 -18.40 47.14
N LEU A 230 88.91 -18.73 48.38
CA LEU A 230 87.48 -18.73 48.75
C LEU A 230 86.86 -17.35 48.69
N ALA A 231 87.58 -16.35 49.18
CA ALA A 231 87.16 -14.93 49.10
C ALA A 231 86.97 -14.47 47.63
N THR A 232 87.88 -14.86 46.74
CA THR A 232 87.78 -14.55 45.30
C THR A 232 86.58 -15.28 44.69
N LYS A 233 86.33 -16.53 45.00
CA LYS A 233 85.14 -17.29 44.53
C LYS A 233 83.87 -16.65 45.04
N THR A 234 83.81 -16.23 46.31
CA THR A 234 82.66 -15.57 46.92
C THR A 234 82.34 -14.23 46.20
N SER A 235 83.37 -13.44 45.91
CA SER A 235 83.20 -12.17 45.15
C SER A 235 82.67 -12.40 43.76
N ASN A 236 83.17 -13.44 43.03
CA ASN A 236 82.71 -13.78 41.72
C ASN A 236 81.28 -14.23 41.70
N SER A 237 80.89 -15.15 42.64
CA SER A 237 79.48 -15.57 42.79
C SER A 237 78.55 -14.44 43.19
N SER A 238 79.02 -13.49 44.02
CA SER A 238 78.27 -12.29 44.35
C SER A 238 77.97 -11.43 43.14
N LYS A 239 78.97 -11.29 42.24
CA LYS A 239 78.73 -10.55 40.93
C LYS A 239 77.75 -11.26 40.04
N GLU A 240 77.83 -12.57 39.89
CA GLU A 240 76.86 -13.34 39.13
C GLU A 240 75.46 -13.20 39.70
N ILE A 241 75.27 -13.29 41.03
CA ILE A 241 73.97 -13.10 41.65
C ILE A 241 73.47 -11.68 41.48
N ARG A 242 74.35 -10.66 41.55
CA ARG A 242 73.97 -9.27 41.28
C ARG A 242 73.37 -9.12 39.89
N THR A 243 74.06 -9.64 38.84
CA THR A 243 73.59 -9.62 37.47
C THR A 243 72.20 -10.28 37.32
N MET A 244 71.97 -11.42 37.98
CA MET A 244 70.69 -12.09 38.01
C MET A 244 69.60 -11.24 38.68
N ILE A 245 69.89 -10.57 39.79
CA ILE A 245 68.97 -9.71 40.52
C ILE A 245 68.63 -8.46 39.69
N GLU A 246 69.58 -7.87 38.95
CA GLU A 246 69.38 -6.76 38.04
C GLU A 246 68.44 -7.17 36.89
N ASP A 247 68.60 -8.37 36.28
CA ASP A 247 67.71 -8.91 35.27
C ASP A 247 66.29 -9.14 35.83
N ILE A 248 66.18 -9.69 37.04
CA ILE A 248 64.89 -9.89 37.70
C ILE A 248 64.20 -8.54 37.95
N ALA A 249 64.91 -7.53 38.43
CA ALA A 249 64.34 -6.19 38.65
C ALA A 249 63.84 -5.56 37.36
N SER A 250 64.58 -5.73 36.25
CA SER A 250 64.15 -5.26 34.92
C SER A 250 62.83 -5.94 34.48
N ARG A 251 62.73 -7.26 34.64
CA ARG A 251 61.50 -8.04 34.34
C ARG A 251 60.33 -7.66 35.22
N ILE A 252 60.53 -7.37 36.47
CA ILE A 252 59.51 -6.87 37.39
C ILE A 252 58.97 -5.51 36.92
N ALA A 253 59.87 -4.56 36.55
CA ALA A 253 59.49 -3.26 36.05
C ALA A 253 58.64 -3.38 34.76
N GLN A 254 59.05 -4.28 33.83
CA GLN A 254 58.27 -4.57 32.64
C GLN A 254 56.91 -5.18 32.98
N GLY A 255 56.80 -6.05 33.95
CA GLY A 255 55.56 -6.65 34.41
C GLY A 255 54.60 -5.61 35.02
N ALA A 256 55.15 -4.67 35.80
CA ALA A 256 54.39 -3.56 36.37
C ALA A 256 53.80 -2.62 35.29
N ASP A 257 54.60 -2.25 34.26
CA ASP A 257 54.16 -1.45 33.14
C ASP A 257 53.07 -2.18 32.32
N GLN A 258 53.24 -3.48 32.07
CA GLN A 258 52.23 -4.29 31.39
C GLN A 258 50.93 -4.39 32.19
N ALA A 259 50.97 -4.50 33.48
CA ALA A 259 49.82 -4.51 34.36
C ALA A 259 49.05 -3.16 34.30
N LEU A 260 49.74 -2.03 34.25
CA LEU A 260 49.13 -0.72 34.09
C LEU A 260 48.41 -0.60 32.72
N LYS A 261 49.08 -0.98 31.62
CA LYS A 261 48.52 -0.99 30.29
C LYS A 261 47.27 -1.89 30.18
N ASN A 262 47.27 -3.04 30.86
CA ASN A 262 46.09 -3.88 30.93
C ASN A 262 44.91 -3.17 31.63
N GLY A 263 45.20 -2.44 32.73
CA GLY A 263 44.19 -1.63 33.42
C GLY A 263 43.57 -0.56 32.54
N GLU A 264 44.40 0.16 31.74
CA GLU A 264 43.95 1.15 30.76
C GLU A 264 43.08 0.48 29.67
N SER A 265 43.50 -0.66 29.13
CA SER A 265 42.73 -1.42 28.14
C SER A 265 41.37 -1.87 28.68
N MET A 266 41.28 -2.27 29.94
CA MET A 266 40.01 -2.61 30.60
C MET A 266 39.09 -1.38 30.73
N ASP A 267 39.64 -0.19 30.92
CA ASP A 267 38.88 1.05 30.97
C ASP A 267 38.31 1.42 29.59
N ASP A 268 39.11 1.27 28.53
CA ASP A 268 38.67 1.46 27.15
C ASP A 268 37.55 0.49 26.77
N ILE A 269 37.68 -0.80 27.15
CA ILE A 269 36.64 -1.81 26.98
C ILE A 269 35.36 -1.40 27.70
N ASN A 270 35.46 -0.93 28.94
CA ASN A 270 34.29 -0.48 29.69
C ASN A 270 33.58 0.71 29.04
N GLN A 271 34.34 1.66 28.53
CA GLN A 271 33.75 2.78 27.77
C GLN A 271 33.05 2.31 26.50
N ALA A 272 33.61 1.35 25.76
CA ALA A 272 32.96 0.76 24.58
C ALA A 272 31.64 0.05 24.96
N ILE A 273 31.63 -0.67 26.07
CA ILE A 273 30.46 -1.36 26.60
C ILE A 273 29.35 -0.37 26.97
N VAL A 274 29.67 0.77 27.58
CA VAL A 274 28.70 1.85 27.87
C VAL A 274 28.05 2.33 26.59
N ARG A 275 28.84 2.60 25.56
CA ARG A 275 28.28 3.03 24.25
C ARG A 275 27.36 1.98 23.63
N VAL A 276 27.69 0.69 23.74
CA VAL A 276 26.81 -0.40 23.27
C VAL A 276 25.52 -0.44 24.09
N ASN A 277 25.60 -0.25 25.40
CA ASN A 277 24.43 -0.19 26.27
C ASN A 277 23.47 0.95 25.86
N ASP A 278 24.01 2.14 25.59
CA ASP A 278 23.22 3.29 25.14
C ASP A 278 22.51 3.00 23.80
N MET A 279 23.20 2.36 22.84
CA MET A 279 22.61 1.94 21.58
C MET A 279 21.49 0.88 21.79
N MET A 280 21.63 -0.03 22.73
CA MET A 280 20.58 -1.01 23.04
C MET A 280 19.34 -0.36 23.64
N GLN A 281 19.50 0.67 24.48
CA GLN A 281 18.38 1.43 25.01
C GLN A 281 17.66 2.22 23.90
N GLU A 282 18.40 2.85 22.98
CA GLU A 282 17.80 3.51 21.81
C GLU A 282 17.04 2.51 20.93
N LEU A 283 17.60 1.32 20.69
CA LEU A 283 16.94 0.26 19.91
C LEU A 283 15.65 -0.20 20.58
N ALA A 284 15.65 -0.38 21.92
CA ALA A 284 14.44 -0.77 22.65
C ALA A 284 13.34 0.31 22.58
N LEU A 285 13.72 1.60 22.65
CA LEU A 285 12.79 2.72 22.50
C LEU A 285 12.22 2.77 21.08
N ALA A 286 13.07 2.63 20.06
CA ALA A 286 12.64 2.60 18.66
C ALA A 286 11.69 1.42 18.37
N ALA A 287 11.98 0.25 18.92
CA ALA A 287 11.09 -0.92 18.79
C ALA A 287 9.72 -0.67 19.43
N LYS A 288 9.67 -0.02 20.57
CA LYS A 288 8.40 0.35 21.22
C LYS A 288 7.60 1.37 20.43
N GLU A 289 8.26 2.35 19.80
CA GLU A 289 7.60 3.31 18.93
C GLU A 289 7.07 2.63 17.66
N GLN A 290 7.86 1.71 17.08
CA GLN A 290 7.42 0.88 15.93
C GLN A 290 6.21 0.02 16.30
N GLU A 291 6.16 -0.61 17.48
CA GLU A 291 4.99 -1.39 17.93
C GLU A 291 3.73 -0.52 17.98
N SER A 292 3.85 0.72 18.48
CA SER A 292 2.74 1.68 18.48
C SER A 292 2.28 2.05 17.06
N GLY A 293 3.23 2.31 16.14
CA GLY A 293 2.94 2.59 14.74
C GLY A 293 2.26 1.42 14.03
N ILE A 294 2.74 0.20 14.26
CA ILE A 294 2.14 -1.03 13.71
C ILE A 294 0.69 -1.20 14.21
N SER A 295 0.43 -0.92 15.47
CA SER A 295 -0.93 -0.98 16.03
C SER A 295 -1.88 0.00 15.33
N GLN A 296 -1.41 1.21 14.99
CA GLN A 296 -2.20 2.18 14.24
C GLN A 296 -2.45 1.71 12.80
N ILE A 297 -1.44 1.15 12.14
CA ILE A 297 -1.59 0.58 10.78
C ILE A 297 -2.59 -0.59 10.79
N SER A 298 -2.54 -1.47 11.80
CA SER A 298 -3.50 -2.57 11.94
C SER A 298 -4.94 -2.07 12.10
N THR A 299 -5.14 -0.98 12.83
CA THR A 299 -6.45 -0.32 12.94
C THR A 299 -6.92 0.22 11.58
N ALA A 300 -6.04 0.89 10.84
CA ALA A 300 -6.37 1.40 9.51
C ALA A 300 -6.69 0.27 8.50
N ILE A 301 -6.01 -0.87 8.58
CA ILE A 301 -6.30 -2.06 7.76
C ILE A 301 -7.70 -2.60 8.09
N ALA A 302 -8.08 -2.66 9.37
CA ALA A 302 -9.41 -3.09 9.77
C ALA A 302 -10.53 -2.14 9.27
N GLU A 303 -10.28 -0.83 9.25
CA GLU A 303 -11.19 0.15 8.66
C GLU A 303 -11.31 -0.01 7.14
N MET A 304 -10.17 -0.26 6.45
CA MET A 304 -10.17 -0.55 5.01
C MET A 304 -10.90 -1.87 4.69
N ASP A 305 -10.78 -2.91 5.52
CA ASP A 305 -11.53 -4.15 5.35
C ASP A 305 -13.04 -3.91 5.49
N SER A 306 -13.47 -3.14 6.49
CA SER A 306 -14.88 -2.75 6.65
C SER A 306 -15.41 -1.98 5.43
N ALA A 307 -14.66 -1.01 4.91
CA ALA A 307 -15.03 -0.27 3.70
C ALA A 307 -15.07 -1.17 2.46
N THR A 308 -14.19 -2.16 2.38
CA THR A 308 -14.18 -3.14 1.29
C THR A 308 -15.42 -4.04 1.35
N GLN A 309 -15.85 -4.47 2.52
CA GLN A 309 -17.09 -5.23 2.71
C GLN A 309 -18.33 -4.39 2.38
N GLU A 310 -18.34 -3.10 2.73
CA GLU A 310 -19.41 -2.17 2.34
C GLU A 310 -19.47 -2.01 0.81
N ASN A 311 -18.32 -1.94 0.12
CA ASN A 311 -18.27 -1.90 -1.34
C ASN A 311 -18.86 -3.17 -1.98
N VAL A 312 -18.64 -4.37 -1.40
CA VAL A 312 -19.29 -5.61 -1.87
C VAL A 312 -20.80 -5.47 -1.82
N SER A 313 -21.34 -5.02 -0.69
CA SER A 313 -22.80 -4.81 -0.53
C SER A 313 -23.35 -3.76 -1.49
N LEU A 314 -22.62 -2.65 -1.69
CA LEU A 314 -23.01 -1.57 -2.61
C LEU A 314 -23.02 -2.04 -4.08
N VAL A 315 -22.07 -2.88 -4.47
CA VAL A 315 -22.01 -3.50 -5.80
C VAL A 315 -23.25 -4.36 -6.05
N GLU A 316 -23.63 -5.19 -5.08
CA GLU A 316 -24.80 -6.06 -5.18
C GLU A 316 -26.11 -5.26 -5.28
N GLU A 317 -26.26 -4.21 -4.47
CA GLU A 317 -27.41 -3.29 -4.51
C GLU A 317 -27.46 -2.55 -5.85
N THR A 318 -26.34 -2.00 -6.31
CA THR A 318 -26.27 -1.26 -7.60
C THR A 318 -26.58 -2.18 -8.79
N SER A 319 -26.09 -3.42 -8.77
CA SER A 319 -26.37 -4.42 -9.79
C SER A 319 -27.87 -4.76 -9.85
N THR A 320 -28.49 -4.99 -8.70
CA THR A 320 -29.93 -5.26 -8.58
C THR A 320 -30.77 -4.07 -9.03
N ALA A 321 -30.42 -2.84 -8.62
CA ALA A 321 -31.10 -1.64 -9.06
C ALA A 321 -30.99 -1.43 -10.59
N SER A 322 -29.82 -1.68 -11.16
CA SER A 322 -29.58 -1.57 -12.61
C SER A 322 -30.39 -2.58 -13.41
N ALA A 323 -30.50 -3.82 -12.91
CA ALA A 323 -31.37 -4.84 -13.52
C ALA A 323 -32.85 -4.40 -13.48
N SER A 324 -33.31 -3.87 -12.35
CA SER A 324 -34.68 -3.37 -12.21
C SER A 324 -34.98 -2.18 -13.14
N LEU A 325 -34.03 -1.25 -13.29
CA LEU A 325 -34.15 -0.14 -14.24
C LEU A 325 -34.19 -0.60 -15.70
N GLN A 326 -33.40 -1.62 -16.04
CA GLN A 326 -33.40 -2.23 -17.38
C GLN A 326 -34.74 -2.89 -17.69
N ASP A 327 -35.31 -3.60 -16.73
CA ASP A 327 -36.64 -4.24 -16.85
C ASP A 327 -37.73 -3.18 -17.06
N GLU A 328 -37.74 -2.11 -16.24
CA GLU A 328 -38.72 -1.05 -16.33
C GLU A 328 -38.60 -0.28 -17.68
N ALA A 329 -37.37 -0.01 -18.13
CA ALA A 329 -37.15 0.59 -19.45
C ALA A 329 -37.64 -0.31 -20.61
N SER A 330 -37.47 -1.64 -20.47
CA SER A 330 -38.02 -2.61 -21.45
C SER A 330 -39.54 -2.60 -21.46
N ARG A 331 -40.20 -2.59 -20.29
CA ARG A 331 -41.64 -2.49 -20.18
C ARG A 331 -42.19 -1.22 -20.76
N LEU A 332 -41.52 -0.08 -20.54
CA LEU A 332 -41.89 1.19 -21.15
C LEU A 332 -41.73 1.14 -22.68
N ALA A 333 -40.67 0.53 -23.18
CA ALA A 333 -40.46 0.35 -24.62
C ALA A 333 -41.58 -0.53 -25.23
N ASP A 334 -42.01 -1.58 -24.55
CA ASP A 334 -43.12 -2.44 -25.00
C ASP A 334 -44.46 -1.72 -25.00
N LEU A 335 -44.74 -0.88 -23.99
CA LEU A 335 -45.93 -0.04 -23.93
C LEU A 335 -45.96 0.98 -25.10
N VAL A 336 -44.82 1.57 -25.39
CA VAL A 336 -44.67 2.52 -26.51
C VAL A 336 -44.74 1.81 -27.85
N ALA A 337 -44.27 0.59 -27.99
CA ALA A 337 -44.33 -0.22 -29.18
C ALA A 337 -45.77 -0.57 -29.62
N ALA A 338 -46.74 -0.47 -28.69
CA ALA A 338 -48.16 -0.60 -29.02
C ALA A 338 -48.67 0.56 -29.92
N PHE A 339 -47.96 1.70 -29.92
CA PHE A 339 -48.29 2.84 -30.78
C PHE A 339 -47.54 2.75 -32.12
N ARG A 340 -48.28 2.90 -33.23
CA ARG A 340 -47.69 2.99 -34.57
C ARG A 340 -47.42 4.45 -34.94
N LEU A 341 -46.17 4.79 -35.19
CA LEU A 341 -45.73 6.13 -35.60
C LEU A 341 -45.44 6.17 -37.10
N ASN A 342 -45.75 7.31 -37.76
CA ASN A 342 -45.28 7.58 -39.12
C ASN A 342 -43.76 7.75 -39.14
N GLY A 343 -43.03 6.86 -39.78
CA GLY A 343 -41.59 6.95 -39.91
C GLY A 343 -40.79 5.89 -39.17
N THR A 344 -41.43 5.00 -38.37
CA THR A 344 -40.76 3.80 -37.87
C THR A 344 -40.77 2.67 -38.94
N SER A 345 -40.33 3.01 -40.17
CA SER A 345 -39.81 1.99 -41.07
C SER A 345 -38.48 1.51 -40.51
N ARG A 346 -38.49 0.28 -39.89
CA ARG A 346 -37.35 -0.60 -39.78
C ARG A 346 -35.95 0.07 -39.72
N HIS A 347 -35.59 0.71 -38.61
CA HIS A 347 -34.24 0.60 -38.16
C HIS A 347 -34.10 -0.61 -37.23
N ALA A 348 -34.72 -1.73 -37.63
CA ALA A 348 -34.37 -3.05 -37.16
C ALA A 348 -33.32 -3.64 -38.11
N ALA A 349 -32.24 -2.95 -38.27
CA ALA A 349 -30.97 -3.52 -38.63
C ALA A 349 -30.03 -3.05 -37.53
N LEU A 350 -29.90 -3.88 -36.52
CA LEU A 350 -28.71 -4.04 -35.72
C LEU A 350 -27.49 -3.45 -36.46
N ALA A 351 -27.25 -2.14 -36.33
CA ALA A 351 -25.88 -1.72 -36.29
C ALA A 351 -25.32 -2.36 -35.05
N GLN A 352 -24.82 -3.59 -35.17
CA GLN A 352 -23.72 -4.01 -34.33
C GLN A 352 -22.80 -2.79 -34.31
N PRO A 353 -22.48 -2.23 -33.14
CA PRO A 353 -21.35 -1.30 -33.06
C PRO A 353 -20.22 -2.09 -33.69
N ALA A 354 -19.72 -1.62 -34.85
CA ALA A 354 -18.46 -2.10 -35.35
C ALA A 354 -17.53 -2.05 -34.14
N SER A 355 -17.15 -3.21 -33.67
CA SER A 355 -16.12 -3.35 -32.65
C SER A 355 -14.97 -2.51 -33.19
N ALA A 356 -14.81 -1.31 -32.61
CA ALA A 356 -13.59 -0.56 -32.78
C ALA A 356 -12.47 -1.56 -32.56
N PRO A 357 -11.47 -1.65 -33.47
CA PRO A 357 -10.38 -2.58 -33.28
C PRO A 357 -9.82 -2.25 -31.90
N ALA A 358 -9.93 -3.19 -30.96
CA ALA A 358 -9.31 -3.09 -29.68
C ALA A 358 -7.88 -2.67 -29.97
N GLN A 359 -7.52 -1.43 -29.62
CA GLN A 359 -6.13 -1.04 -29.53
C GLN A 359 -5.54 -2.09 -28.60
N ARG A 360 -4.84 -3.06 -29.19
CA ARG A 360 -3.95 -3.91 -28.44
C ARG A 360 -3.00 -2.95 -27.74
N LEU A 361 -3.28 -2.68 -26.48
CA LEU A 361 -2.27 -2.18 -25.56
C LEU A 361 -1.10 -3.14 -25.78
N HIS A 362 -0.06 -2.64 -26.43
CA HIS A 362 1.19 -3.35 -26.54
C HIS A 362 1.54 -3.80 -25.11
N ALA A 363 1.43 -5.11 -24.87
CA ALA A 363 2.10 -5.72 -23.74
C ALA A 363 3.54 -5.21 -23.79
N PRO A 364 4.10 -4.70 -22.68
CA PRO A 364 5.50 -4.33 -22.67
C PRO A 364 6.28 -5.58 -23.12
N SER A 365 7.03 -5.44 -24.20
CA SER A 365 7.93 -6.48 -24.68
C SER A 365 8.75 -6.96 -23.48
N PRO A 366 8.95 -8.28 -23.29
CA PRO A 366 9.82 -8.77 -22.24
C PRO A 366 11.17 -8.10 -22.46
N SER A 367 11.58 -7.30 -21.48
CA SER A 367 12.91 -6.71 -21.38
C SER A 367 13.90 -7.85 -21.64
N LYS A 368 14.73 -7.71 -22.66
CA LYS A 368 15.85 -8.60 -22.94
C LYS A 368 16.56 -8.86 -21.63
N SER A 369 16.65 -10.12 -21.24
CA SER A 369 17.45 -10.58 -20.12
C SER A 369 18.79 -9.88 -20.20
N MET A 370 19.09 -9.01 -19.25
CA MET A 370 20.45 -8.53 -19.02
C MET A 370 21.28 -9.77 -18.74
N THR A 371 22.19 -10.05 -19.65
CA THR A 371 23.28 -10.98 -19.50
C THR A 371 23.86 -10.82 -18.10
N GLN A 372 23.83 -11.88 -17.32
CA GLN A 372 24.50 -11.96 -16.03
C GLN A 372 25.95 -11.53 -16.22
N ARG A 373 26.32 -10.40 -15.64
CA ARG A 373 27.73 -10.11 -15.35
C ARG A 373 28.19 -11.17 -14.35
N PRO A 374 29.35 -11.79 -14.54
CA PRO A 374 29.92 -12.66 -13.54
C PRO A 374 30.13 -11.82 -12.27
N THR A 375 29.53 -12.26 -11.17
CA THR A 375 29.80 -11.77 -9.82
C THR A 375 31.28 -12.04 -9.54
N ALA A 376 32.09 -10.97 -9.50
CA ALA A 376 33.37 -11.00 -8.82
C ALA A 376 33.05 -11.25 -7.33
N GLU A 377 33.54 -12.37 -6.79
CA GLU A 377 33.60 -12.63 -5.36
C GLU A 377 34.41 -11.50 -4.70
N PRO A 378 33.95 -10.90 -3.61
CA PRO A 378 34.80 -10.03 -2.81
C PRO A 378 35.81 -10.93 -2.08
N GLU A 379 37.09 -10.84 -2.48
CA GLU A 379 38.23 -11.29 -1.66
C GLU A 379 38.13 -10.54 -0.31
N TRP A 380 37.80 -11.27 0.74
CA TRP A 380 38.00 -10.83 2.11
C TRP A 380 39.48 -11.02 2.45
N GLU A 381 40.26 -9.96 2.33
CA GLU A 381 41.57 -9.91 2.97
C GLU A 381 41.36 -9.95 4.48
N GLU A 382 42.01 -10.96 5.10
CA GLU A 382 42.14 -11.10 6.55
C GLU A 382 42.87 -9.88 7.13
N PHE A 383 42.23 -9.23 8.11
CA PHE A 383 42.88 -8.38 9.10
C PHE A 383 42.50 -8.84 10.51
#